data_61bbf0963ae4e486d5667fa42655c7be
#
_entry.id   61bbf0963ae4e486d5667fa42655c7be
#
_cell.length_a   1.000
_cell.length_b   1.000
_cell.length_c   1.000
_cell.angle_alpha   90.00
_cell.angle_beta   90.00
_cell.angle_gamma   90.00
#
_symmetry.space_group_name_H-M   'P 1'
#
loop_
_entity.id
_entity.type
_entity.pdbx_description
1 polymer ?
#
loop_
_entity_poly.entity_id
_entity_poly.type
_entity_poly.pdbx_seq_one_letter_code
_entity_poly.pdbx_strand_id
1 'polypeptide(L)'
;MKRVLLNDDSSIRSVIEGNQYLIDINTPLLANFVDDIEYGAKTDYFDNESNMFMSIGNPPSSNHVFNYTLKEWLDPRILSEIKEQKWQEIKKQRDQLEFGGFNFDGNIYDSDQVSQGRIMGAAVAGIDQTWTLADNTTVNLTASQLQQLYAALQAHIASVHERGRIARQLIFDVETKEQVELVQL
;
A
#
# COMPACT_ATOMS: atom_id res chain seq x y z
N MET A 1 -7.26 26.93 -35.53
CA MET A 1 -5.86 26.74 -35.18
C MET A 1 -5.77 26.50 -33.69
N LYS A 2 -4.80 25.70 -33.28
CA LYS A 2 -4.57 25.31 -31.90
C LYS A 2 -3.05 25.40 -31.64
N ARG A 3 -2.67 26.06 -30.54
CA ARG A 3 -1.29 26.17 -30.08
C ARG A 3 -1.16 25.52 -28.71
N VAL A 4 -0.27 24.56 -28.59
CA VAL A 4 0.05 23.91 -27.35
C VAL A 4 1.33 24.54 -26.79
N LEU A 5 1.24 25.21 -25.65
CA LEU A 5 2.39 25.76 -24.93
C LEU A 5 3.04 24.64 -24.12
N LEU A 6 4.36 24.57 -24.18
CA LEU A 6 5.17 23.57 -23.50
C LEU A 6 5.97 24.20 -22.36
N ASN A 7 6.21 23.42 -21.31
CA ASN A 7 7.24 23.68 -20.32
C ASN A 7 8.61 23.28 -20.88
N ASP A 8 9.68 23.65 -20.18
CA ASP A 8 11.06 23.32 -20.60
C ASP A 8 11.35 21.81 -20.63
N ASP A 9 10.59 21.02 -19.88
CA ASP A 9 10.64 19.55 -19.87
C ASP A 9 9.74 18.88 -20.91
N SER A 10 9.20 19.65 -21.87
CA SER A 10 8.28 19.23 -22.93
C SER A 10 6.89 18.78 -22.46
N SER A 11 6.55 18.90 -21.16
CA SER A 11 5.17 18.70 -20.69
C SER A 11 4.23 19.80 -21.18
N ILE A 12 2.93 19.49 -21.32
CA ILE A 12 1.93 20.47 -21.74
C ILE A 12 1.69 21.47 -20.60
N ARG A 13 1.95 22.76 -20.88
CA ARG A 13 1.67 23.88 -19.99
C ARG A 13 0.22 24.35 -20.10
N SER A 14 -0.21 24.65 -21.32
CA SER A 14 -1.56 25.09 -21.64
C SER A 14 -1.86 25.00 -23.14
N VAL A 15 -3.12 25.15 -23.50
CA VAL A 15 -3.57 25.12 -24.90
C VAL A 15 -4.34 26.40 -25.20
N ILE A 16 -4.04 27.04 -26.33
CA ILE A 16 -4.71 28.22 -26.83
C ILE A 16 -5.39 27.82 -28.15
N GLU A 17 -6.69 28.06 -28.25
CA GLU A 17 -7.48 27.79 -29.45
C GLU A 17 -8.13 29.08 -29.93
N GLY A 18 -8.15 29.28 -31.25
CA GLY A 18 -8.76 30.46 -31.86
C GLY A 18 -8.25 30.76 -33.25
N ASN A 19 -8.50 31.98 -33.73
CA ASN A 19 -7.86 32.50 -34.92
C ASN A 19 -6.42 32.95 -34.60
N GLN A 20 -5.63 33.20 -35.63
CA GLN A 20 -4.20 33.55 -35.52
C GLN A 20 -3.97 34.73 -34.58
N TYR A 21 -4.80 35.76 -34.66
CA TYR A 21 -4.67 36.97 -33.81
C TYR A 21 -4.84 36.63 -32.34
N LEU A 22 -5.86 35.85 -31.96
CA LEU A 22 -6.09 35.41 -30.59
C LEU A 22 -4.98 34.54 -30.04
N ILE A 23 -4.45 33.65 -30.88
CA ILE A 23 -3.32 32.80 -30.53
C ILE A 23 -2.08 33.65 -30.23
N ASP A 24 -1.74 34.59 -31.11
CA ASP A 24 -0.53 35.40 -31.02
C ASP A 24 -0.55 36.31 -29.78
N ILE A 25 -1.68 36.99 -29.47
CA ILE A 25 -1.79 37.88 -28.32
C ILE A 25 -1.78 37.14 -26.99
N ASN A 26 -2.19 35.86 -26.96
CA ASN A 26 -2.20 35.04 -25.75
C ASN A 26 -0.95 34.14 -25.61
N THR A 27 -0.05 34.15 -26.60
CA THR A 27 1.22 33.40 -26.51
C THR A 27 2.26 34.26 -25.80
N PRO A 28 2.80 33.81 -24.62
CA PRO A 28 3.85 34.55 -23.93
C PRO A 28 5.10 34.68 -24.80
N LEU A 29 5.80 35.82 -24.65
CA LEU A 29 7.08 36.03 -25.31
C LEU A 29 8.07 34.94 -24.86
N LEU A 30 8.78 34.32 -25.81
CA LEU A 30 9.73 33.23 -25.58
C LEU A 30 9.11 31.91 -25.06
N ALA A 31 7.79 31.70 -25.22
CA ALA A 31 7.20 30.42 -24.89
C ALA A 31 7.60 29.32 -25.91
N ASN A 32 7.91 28.13 -25.40
CA ASN A 32 8.00 26.95 -26.24
C ASN A 32 6.58 26.53 -26.65
N PHE A 33 6.34 26.22 -27.90
CA PHE A 33 5.03 25.79 -28.38
C PHE A 33 5.11 24.93 -29.65
N VAL A 34 4.03 24.21 -29.92
CA VAL A 34 3.73 23.51 -31.17
C VAL A 34 2.33 23.88 -31.66
N ASP A 35 2.15 24.01 -32.95
CA ASP A 35 0.89 24.39 -33.59
C ASP A 35 0.26 23.20 -34.30
N ASP A 36 -1.08 23.12 -34.23
CA ASP A 36 -1.95 22.21 -34.97
C ASP A 36 -1.58 20.70 -34.86
N ILE A 37 -0.90 20.28 -33.78
CA ILE A 37 -0.61 18.88 -33.50
C ILE A 37 -1.60 18.38 -32.46
N GLU A 38 -2.19 17.21 -32.70
CA GLU A 38 -3.09 16.55 -31.76
C GLU A 38 -2.34 15.91 -30.60
N TYR A 39 -2.94 15.95 -29.39
CA TYR A 39 -2.48 15.28 -28.19
C TYR A 39 -3.60 14.45 -27.58
N GLY A 40 -3.27 13.36 -26.88
CA GLY A 40 -4.26 12.45 -26.29
C GLY A 40 -4.77 12.94 -24.93
N ALA A 41 -3.86 13.39 -24.08
CA ALA A 41 -4.19 13.85 -22.73
C ALA A 41 -3.31 15.05 -22.33
N LYS A 42 -3.78 15.86 -21.39
CA LYS A 42 -2.99 17.00 -20.84
C LYS A 42 -1.71 16.56 -20.13
N THR A 43 -1.59 15.29 -19.80
CA THR A 43 -0.40 14.65 -19.20
C THR A 43 0.61 14.17 -20.25
N ASP A 44 0.26 14.19 -21.55
CA ASP A 44 1.19 13.83 -22.60
C ASP A 44 2.38 14.81 -22.66
N TYR A 45 3.49 14.40 -23.26
CA TYR A 45 4.63 15.25 -23.51
C TYR A 45 4.95 15.30 -25.01
N PHE A 46 5.55 16.40 -25.45
CA PHE A 46 5.98 16.55 -26.83
C PHE A 46 7.37 15.94 -27.03
N ASP A 47 7.48 15.00 -27.94
CA ASP A 47 8.76 14.40 -28.32
C ASP A 47 9.34 15.11 -29.54
N ASN A 48 10.45 15.80 -29.33
CA ASN A 48 11.11 16.59 -30.41
C ASN A 48 11.73 15.72 -31.48
N GLU A 49 12.03 14.45 -31.24
CA GLU A 49 12.63 13.56 -32.24
C GLU A 49 11.56 13.04 -33.19
N SER A 50 10.44 12.57 -32.67
CA SER A 50 9.31 12.10 -33.50
C SER A 50 8.38 13.21 -33.96
N ASN A 51 8.50 14.41 -33.41
CA ASN A 51 7.61 15.56 -33.63
C ASN A 51 6.14 15.24 -33.35
N MET A 52 5.89 14.48 -32.30
CA MET A 52 4.56 14.03 -31.88
C MET A 52 4.37 14.12 -30.35
N PHE A 53 3.10 14.19 -29.92
CA PHE A 53 2.78 13.99 -28.51
C PHE A 53 2.81 12.50 -28.15
N MET A 54 3.50 12.19 -27.07
CA MET A 54 3.65 10.85 -26.52
C MET A 54 2.89 10.73 -25.20
N SER A 55 2.12 9.64 -25.06
CA SER A 55 1.43 9.36 -23.82
C SER A 55 2.39 8.86 -22.75
N ILE A 56 2.23 9.35 -21.51
CA ILE A 56 2.99 8.86 -20.36
C ILE A 56 2.52 7.48 -19.89
N GLY A 57 1.37 6.98 -20.40
CA GLY A 57 0.77 5.74 -19.94
C GLY A 57 0.25 5.80 -18.49
N ASN A 58 0.01 4.64 -17.90
CA ASN A 58 -0.43 4.55 -16.51
C ASN A 58 0.77 4.44 -15.56
N PRO A 59 0.68 5.05 -14.36
CA PRO A 59 1.72 4.89 -13.34
C PRO A 59 1.83 3.42 -12.90
N PRO A 60 3.05 2.89 -12.67
CA PRO A 60 3.25 1.54 -12.11
C PRO A 60 2.60 1.36 -10.74
N SER A 61 2.54 2.41 -9.94
CA SER A 61 1.82 2.48 -8.67
C SER A 61 1.40 3.92 -8.34
N SER A 62 0.58 4.10 -7.30
CA SER A 62 0.18 5.43 -6.79
C SER A 62 1.35 6.27 -6.26
N ASN A 63 2.50 5.68 -6.03
CA ASN A 63 3.69 6.37 -5.53
C ASN A 63 4.60 6.89 -6.65
N HIS A 64 4.36 6.50 -7.91
CA HIS A 64 5.18 6.94 -9.02
C HIS A 64 4.72 8.30 -9.56
N VAL A 65 5.70 9.12 -9.89
CA VAL A 65 5.54 10.41 -10.56
C VAL A 65 6.27 10.36 -11.90
N PHE A 66 5.63 10.83 -12.96
CA PHE A 66 6.29 10.86 -14.26
C PHE A 66 7.32 12.00 -14.32
N ASN A 67 8.55 11.66 -14.65
CA ASN A 67 9.63 12.61 -14.87
C ASN A 67 9.68 12.96 -16.36
N TYR A 68 9.21 14.13 -16.73
CA TYR A 68 9.14 14.59 -18.11
C TYR A 68 10.52 14.80 -18.74
N THR A 69 11.55 15.10 -17.96
CA THR A 69 12.92 15.25 -18.46
C THR A 69 13.53 13.90 -18.81
N LEU A 70 13.34 12.89 -17.95
CA LEU A 70 13.84 11.53 -18.18
C LEU A 70 12.86 10.67 -18.99
N LYS A 71 11.63 11.14 -19.17
CA LYS A 71 10.54 10.42 -19.88
C LYS A 71 10.21 9.06 -19.28
N GLU A 72 10.27 8.98 -17.94
CA GLU A 72 10.02 7.74 -17.21
C GLU A 72 9.28 7.97 -15.89
N TRP A 73 8.63 6.91 -15.38
CA TRP A 73 7.98 6.90 -14.09
C TRP A 73 9.01 6.65 -12.99
N LEU A 74 9.09 7.56 -12.01
CA LEU A 74 10.01 7.45 -10.87
C LEU A 74 9.21 7.38 -9.56
N ASP A 75 9.64 6.53 -8.65
CA ASP A 75 9.22 6.61 -7.25
C ASP A 75 10.15 7.59 -6.51
N PRO A 76 9.67 8.79 -6.13
CA PRO A 76 10.51 9.81 -5.50
C PRO A 76 10.85 9.51 -4.03
N ARG A 77 10.17 8.54 -3.41
CA ARG A 77 10.41 8.20 -1.99
C ARG A 77 11.84 7.69 -1.80
N ILE A 78 12.48 8.05 -0.70
CA ILE A 78 13.76 7.49 -0.33
C ILE A 78 13.59 6.11 0.33
N LEU A 79 14.63 5.27 0.28
CA LEU A 79 14.57 3.89 0.78
C LEU A 79 14.13 3.80 2.25
N SER A 80 14.57 4.73 3.09
CA SER A 80 14.19 4.76 4.51
C SER A 80 12.69 5.01 4.73
N GLU A 81 12.05 5.83 3.90
CA GLU A 81 10.62 6.08 3.96
C GLU A 81 9.82 4.83 3.56
N ILE A 82 10.26 4.13 2.51
CA ILE A 82 9.63 2.88 2.07
C ILE A 82 9.75 1.81 3.15
N LYS A 83 10.93 1.67 3.78
CA LYS A 83 11.14 0.74 4.90
C LYS A 83 10.18 1.04 6.06
N GLU A 84 10.04 2.30 6.44
CA GLU A 84 9.13 2.66 7.53
C GLU A 84 7.66 2.43 7.15
N GLN A 85 7.23 2.80 5.95
CA GLN A 85 5.88 2.53 5.46
C GLN A 85 5.58 1.02 5.45
N LYS A 86 6.51 0.21 4.93
CA LYS A 86 6.36 -1.25 4.91
C LYS A 86 6.28 -1.83 6.31
N TRP A 87 7.09 -1.32 7.24
CA TRP A 87 7.02 -1.75 8.63
C TRP A 87 5.66 -1.42 9.29
N GLN A 88 5.08 -0.25 9.00
CA GLN A 88 3.73 0.08 9.49
C GLN A 88 2.66 -0.88 8.91
N GLU A 89 2.78 -1.24 7.62
CA GLU A 89 1.92 -2.23 6.98
C GLU A 89 2.01 -3.60 7.67
N ILE A 90 3.23 -4.11 7.88
CA ILE A 90 3.49 -5.38 8.57
C ILE A 90 2.92 -5.36 10.00
N LYS A 91 3.09 -4.27 10.74
CA LYS A 91 2.49 -4.14 12.09
C LYS A 91 0.98 -4.27 12.04
N LYS A 92 0.33 -3.62 11.09
CA LYS A 92 -1.12 -3.70 10.91
C LYS A 92 -1.58 -5.12 10.56
N GLN A 93 -0.87 -5.82 9.68
CA GLN A 93 -1.16 -7.21 9.33
C GLN A 93 -0.95 -8.14 10.54
N ARG A 94 0.11 -7.94 11.31
CA ARG A 94 0.38 -8.68 12.54
C ARG A 94 -0.77 -8.52 13.54
N ASP A 95 -1.21 -7.30 13.80
CA ASP A 95 -2.30 -7.00 14.72
C ASP A 95 -3.62 -7.62 14.23
N GLN A 96 -3.89 -7.58 12.94
CA GLN A 96 -5.06 -8.26 12.34
C GLN A 96 -5.03 -9.77 12.55
N LEU A 97 -3.87 -10.41 12.43
CA LEU A 97 -3.71 -11.84 12.66
C LEU A 97 -3.80 -12.19 14.16
N GLU A 98 -3.18 -11.40 15.01
CA GLU A 98 -3.20 -11.63 16.46
C GLU A 98 -4.62 -11.53 17.03
N PHE A 99 -5.39 -10.51 16.60
CA PHE A 99 -6.71 -10.20 17.13
C PHE A 99 -7.88 -10.70 16.28
N GLY A 100 -7.61 -11.35 15.16
CA GLY A 100 -8.62 -11.81 14.19
C GLY A 100 -9.19 -13.19 14.43
N GLY A 101 -8.89 -13.79 15.58
CA GLY A 101 -9.29 -15.15 15.95
C GLY A 101 -8.23 -16.20 15.62
N PHE A 102 -8.37 -17.37 16.25
CA PHE A 102 -7.46 -18.50 16.04
C PHE A 102 -8.22 -19.83 16.08
N ASN A 103 -7.64 -20.84 15.45
CA ASN A 103 -8.23 -22.18 15.45
C ASN A 103 -7.71 -23.00 16.64
N PHE A 104 -8.65 -23.66 17.32
CA PHE A 104 -8.35 -24.70 18.29
C PHE A 104 -9.42 -25.80 18.22
N ASP A 105 -9.00 -27.05 18.09
CA ASP A 105 -9.84 -28.23 18.03
C ASP A 105 -10.99 -28.13 17.01
N GLY A 106 -10.65 -27.57 15.81
CA GLY A 106 -11.59 -27.40 14.69
C GLY A 106 -12.56 -26.22 14.81
N ASN A 107 -12.53 -25.45 15.90
CA ASN A 107 -13.36 -24.28 16.12
C ASN A 107 -12.54 -22.99 16.06
N ILE A 108 -13.19 -21.87 15.69
CA ILE A 108 -12.58 -20.55 15.72
C ILE A 108 -12.96 -19.81 17.00
N TYR A 109 -11.95 -19.36 17.71
CA TYR A 109 -12.09 -18.60 18.94
C TYR A 109 -11.66 -17.15 18.71
N ASP A 110 -12.39 -16.20 19.31
CA ASP A 110 -11.98 -14.81 19.32
C ASP A 110 -10.65 -14.63 20.04
N SER A 111 -9.79 -13.80 19.49
CA SER A 111 -8.49 -13.47 20.06
C SER A 111 -8.27 -11.97 20.26
N ASP A 112 -9.34 -11.17 20.24
CA ASP A 112 -9.23 -9.77 20.65
C ASP A 112 -8.74 -9.64 22.10
N GLN A 113 -8.31 -8.44 22.48
CA GLN A 113 -7.66 -8.20 23.77
C GLN A 113 -8.52 -8.61 24.98
N VAL A 114 -9.85 -8.47 24.86
CA VAL A 114 -10.79 -8.88 25.93
C VAL A 114 -10.90 -10.40 25.96
N SER A 115 -11.02 -11.03 24.81
CA SER A 115 -11.14 -12.50 24.66
C SER A 115 -9.87 -13.22 25.13
N GLN A 116 -8.67 -12.68 24.86
CA GLN A 116 -7.41 -13.18 25.40
C GLN A 116 -7.43 -13.21 26.94
N GLY A 117 -7.90 -12.13 27.57
CA GLY A 117 -8.03 -12.06 29.05
C GLY A 117 -9.06 -13.06 29.61
N ARG A 118 -10.18 -13.27 28.87
CA ARG A 118 -11.21 -14.25 29.27
C ARG A 118 -10.68 -15.67 29.18
N ILE A 119 -9.99 -16.05 28.11
CA ILE A 119 -9.36 -17.37 27.92
C ILE A 119 -8.37 -17.65 29.08
N MET A 120 -7.49 -16.67 29.37
CA MET A 120 -6.54 -16.79 30.47
C MET A 120 -7.26 -16.98 31.81
N GLY A 121 -8.27 -16.16 32.09
CA GLY A 121 -9.06 -16.25 33.33
C GLY A 121 -9.76 -17.61 33.48
N ALA A 122 -10.35 -18.14 32.40
CA ALA A 122 -11.00 -19.45 32.41
C ALA A 122 -10.01 -20.60 32.64
N ALA A 123 -8.85 -20.55 32.02
CA ALA A 123 -7.78 -21.53 32.22
C ALA A 123 -7.28 -21.56 33.68
N VAL A 124 -7.14 -20.37 34.29
CA VAL A 124 -6.73 -20.23 35.72
C VAL A 124 -7.83 -20.69 36.68
N ALA A 125 -9.11 -20.42 36.35
CA ALA A 125 -10.24 -20.83 37.21
C ALA A 125 -10.35 -22.36 37.33
N GLY A 126 -9.94 -23.11 36.31
CA GLY A 126 -9.84 -24.57 36.35
C GLY A 126 -11.18 -25.29 36.53
N ILE A 127 -12.27 -24.73 35.99
CA ILE A 127 -13.63 -25.29 36.05
C ILE A 127 -14.20 -25.43 34.64
N ASP A 128 -15.04 -26.44 34.42
CA ASP A 128 -15.73 -26.65 33.15
C ASP A 128 -16.65 -25.46 32.83
N GLN A 129 -16.67 -25.01 31.59
CA GLN A 129 -17.45 -23.85 31.14
C GLN A 129 -18.06 -24.08 29.77
N THR A 130 -19.24 -23.50 29.53
CA THR A 130 -19.78 -23.31 28.21
C THR A 130 -19.13 -22.07 27.58
N TRP A 131 -18.50 -22.24 26.43
CA TRP A 131 -17.79 -21.18 25.73
C TRP A 131 -18.52 -20.75 24.46
N THR A 132 -18.56 -19.46 24.18
CA THR A 132 -19.09 -18.90 22.93
C THR A 132 -17.97 -18.78 21.92
N LEU A 133 -18.15 -19.31 20.71
CA LEU A 133 -17.22 -19.27 19.59
C LEU A 133 -17.38 -17.99 18.78
N ALA A 134 -16.45 -17.72 17.88
CA ALA A 134 -16.46 -16.55 17.00
C ALA A 134 -17.72 -16.45 16.10
N ASP A 135 -18.38 -17.56 15.79
CA ASP A 135 -19.65 -17.61 15.04
C ASP A 135 -20.89 -17.49 15.93
N ASN A 136 -20.73 -17.20 17.22
CA ASN A 136 -21.76 -17.14 18.25
C ASN A 136 -22.43 -18.52 18.59
N THR A 137 -21.92 -19.63 18.11
CA THR A 137 -22.30 -20.94 18.61
C THR A 137 -21.60 -21.24 19.93
N THR A 138 -21.99 -22.30 20.62
CA THR A 138 -21.42 -22.62 21.93
C THR A 138 -20.84 -24.03 21.96
N VAL A 139 -19.77 -24.20 22.75
CA VAL A 139 -19.14 -25.49 23.02
C VAL A 139 -18.89 -25.65 24.54
N ASN A 140 -19.05 -26.86 25.05
CA ASN A 140 -18.68 -27.16 26.43
C ASN A 140 -17.21 -27.56 26.49
N LEU A 141 -16.43 -26.82 27.27
CA LEU A 141 -15.00 -27.07 27.48
C LEU A 141 -14.77 -27.49 28.93
N THR A 142 -14.05 -28.59 29.11
CA THR A 142 -13.54 -29.01 30.40
C THR A 142 -12.41 -28.09 30.86
N ALA A 143 -12.12 -28.09 32.17
CA ALA A 143 -10.99 -27.36 32.75
C ALA A 143 -9.67 -27.66 32.01
N SER A 144 -9.44 -28.93 31.66
CA SER A 144 -8.25 -29.33 30.86
C SER A 144 -8.23 -28.75 29.47
N GLN A 145 -9.38 -28.72 28.78
CA GLN A 145 -9.48 -28.12 27.42
C GLN A 145 -9.31 -26.61 27.48
N LEU A 146 -9.78 -25.92 28.52
CA LEU A 146 -9.54 -24.49 28.73
C LEU A 146 -8.05 -24.18 28.92
N GLN A 147 -7.29 -25.02 29.60
CA GLN A 147 -5.83 -24.87 29.71
C GLN A 147 -5.14 -25.10 28.34
N GLN A 148 -5.60 -26.08 27.57
CA GLN A 148 -5.09 -26.33 26.20
C GLN A 148 -5.46 -25.19 25.25
N LEU A 149 -6.66 -24.62 25.34
CA LEU A 149 -7.09 -23.45 24.58
C LEU A 149 -6.17 -22.24 24.87
N TYR A 150 -5.86 -22.01 26.18
CA TYR A 150 -4.91 -20.95 26.54
C TYR A 150 -3.51 -21.20 26.00
N ALA A 151 -3.01 -22.44 26.04
CA ALA A 151 -1.72 -22.79 25.45
C ALA A 151 -1.72 -22.57 23.91
N ALA A 152 -2.81 -22.93 23.23
CA ALA A 152 -2.97 -22.68 21.80
C ALA A 152 -2.99 -21.18 21.46
N LEU A 153 -3.71 -20.37 22.26
CA LEU A 153 -3.68 -18.92 22.13
C LEU A 153 -2.26 -18.35 22.27
N GLN A 154 -1.51 -18.79 23.27
CA GLN A 154 -0.13 -18.33 23.48
C GLN A 154 0.78 -18.72 22.32
N ALA A 155 0.61 -19.93 21.78
CA ALA A 155 1.34 -20.39 20.59
C ALA A 155 0.99 -19.55 19.33
N HIS A 156 -0.29 -19.22 19.14
CA HIS A 156 -0.75 -18.34 18.09
C HIS A 156 -0.09 -16.96 18.17
N ILE A 157 -0.17 -16.30 19.31
CA ILE A 157 0.44 -14.98 19.56
C ILE A 157 1.95 -15.03 19.32
N ALA A 158 2.64 -16.03 19.89
CA ALA A 158 4.09 -16.20 19.72
C ALA A 158 4.48 -16.35 18.23
N SER A 159 3.73 -17.16 17.48
CA SER A 159 3.95 -17.36 16.04
C SER A 159 3.78 -16.07 15.23
N VAL A 160 2.71 -15.31 15.49
CA VAL A 160 2.44 -14.03 14.81
C VAL A 160 3.53 -13.02 15.10
N HIS A 161 3.98 -12.90 16.34
CA HIS A 161 5.07 -12.00 16.72
C HIS A 161 6.43 -12.41 16.14
N GLU A 162 6.71 -13.73 16.07
CA GLU A 162 7.94 -14.24 15.43
C GLU A 162 8.00 -13.84 13.95
N ARG A 163 6.91 -14.07 13.20
CA ARG A 163 6.83 -13.64 11.81
C ARG A 163 7.04 -12.13 11.67
N GLY A 164 6.46 -11.33 12.57
CA GLY A 164 6.67 -9.88 12.60
C GLY A 164 8.13 -9.48 12.85
N ARG A 165 8.86 -10.20 13.72
CA ARG A 165 10.30 -9.96 13.95
C ARG A 165 11.13 -10.27 12.72
N ILE A 166 10.86 -11.40 12.05
CA ILE A 166 11.54 -11.81 10.82
C ILE A 166 11.27 -10.78 9.71
N ALA A 167 10.01 -10.42 9.47
CA ALA A 167 9.65 -9.43 8.48
C ALA A 167 10.33 -8.08 8.74
N ARG A 168 10.37 -7.62 9.99
CA ARG A 168 11.08 -6.39 10.35
C ARG A 168 12.57 -6.48 10.02
N GLN A 169 13.22 -7.56 10.36
CA GLN A 169 14.65 -7.76 10.06
C GLN A 169 14.87 -7.69 8.55
N LEU A 170 14.08 -8.44 7.76
CA LEU A 170 14.18 -8.43 6.30
C LEU A 170 14.00 -7.01 5.71
N ILE A 171 13.00 -6.25 6.18
CA ILE A 171 12.77 -4.87 5.71
C ILE A 171 14.01 -3.99 5.91
N PHE A 172 14.66 -4.09 7.06
CA PHE A 172 15.76 -3.20 7.39
C PHE A 172 17.13 -3.67 6.85
N ASP A 173 17.28 -4.97 6.55
CA ASP A 173 18.51 -5.55 6.00
C ASP A 173 18.63 -5.37 4.48
N VAL A 174 17.52 -5.30 3.73
CA VAL A 174 17.55 -5.16 2.26
C VAL A 174 17.95 -3.75 1.82
N GLU A 175 18.55 -3.62 0.63
CA GLU A 175 19.19 -2.41 0.15
C GLU A 175 18.44 -1.73 -1.01
N THR A 176 17.41 -2.36 -1.58
CA THR A 176 16.63 -1.78 -2.68
C THR A 176 15.15 -1.63 -2.35
N LYS A 177 14.48 -0.68 -3.02
CA LYS A 177 13.04 -0.41 -2.86
C LYS A 177 12.21 -1.64 -3.21
N GLU A 178 12.56 -2.30 -4.31
CA GLU A 178 11.88 -3.49 -4.83
C GLU A 178 11.95 -4.65 -3.83
N GLN A 179 13.10 -4.84 -3.18
CA GLN A 179 13.27 -5.87 -2.15
C GLN A 179 12.39 -5.57 -0.92
N VAL A 180 12.29 -4.31 -0.49
CA VAL A 180 11.41 -3.92 0.63
C VAL A 180 9.96 -4.24 0.33
N GLU A 181 9.48 -3.90 -0.88
CA GLU A 181 8.08 -4.12 -1.27
C GLU A 181 7.69 -5.62 -1.33
N LEU A 182 8.66 -6.51 -1.56
CA LEU A 182 8.44 -7.96 -1.59
C LEU A 182 8.31 -8.61 -0.20
N VAL A 183 8.68 -7.93 0.88
CA VAL A 183 8.58 -8.51 2.23
C VAL A 183 7.13 -8.71 2.62
N GLN A 184 6.83 -9.90 3.16
CA GLN A 184 5.51 -10.29 3.66
C GLN A 184 5.60 -10.70 5.15
N LEU A 185 4.46 -10.70 5.84
CA LEU A 185 4.34 -11.18 7.22
C LEU A 185 4.28 -12.70 7.29
#